data_e08177952519f95e8e3d9942b2429c4c
#
_entry.id   e08177952519f95e8e3d9942b2429c4c
#
_cell.length_a   1.000
_cell.length_b   1.000
_cell.length_c   1.000
_cell.angle_alpha   90.00
_cell.angle_beta   90.00
_cell.angle_gamma   90.00
#
_symmetry.space_group_name_H-M   'P 1'
#
loop_
_entity.id
_entity.type
_entity.pdbx_description
1 polymer ?
#
loop_
_entity_poly.entity_id
_entity_poly.type
_entity_poly.pdbx_seq_one_letter_code
_entity_poly.pdbx_strand_id
1 'polypeptide(L)'
;VAKTRKLKAVWTPELAQDLNAYHSVDAEAELTSMLSEYISMEIDLEILDMLINDATTVDYWSARQGNDFDSSSNSFVNTTFYGTRFEWYQTLIGKIQKVSNEIHRLTLRGGANFVVCGPKVATVLESIPGFGVNTDGNKSQFAAGVQAIGQLQNRFTVYKNPYMTENTIL
;
A
#
# COMPACT_ATOMS: atom_id res chain seq x y z
N VAL A 1 22.92 -8.51 5.26
CA VAL A 1 23.53 -8.00 6.51
C VAL A 1 22.41 -7.72 7.50
N ALA A 2 22.49 -8.31 8.71
CA ALA A 2 21.51 -8.06 9.77
C ALA A 2 21.72 -6.65 10.33
N LYS A 3 20.63 -5.87 10.40
CA LYS A 3 20.62 -4.53 11.01
C LYS A 3 19.71 -4.54 12.24
N THR A 4 20.18 -3.94 13.33
CA THR A 4 19.36 -3.75 14.52
C THR A 4 18.70 -2.38 14.50
N ARG A 5 17.44 -2.32 14.96
CA ARG A 5 16.69 -1.07 15.12
C ARG A 5 16.49 -0.79 16.58
N LYS A 6 16.66 0.46 16.97
CA LYS A 6 16.47 0.92 18.34
C LYS A 6 15.63 2.19 18.32
N LEU A 7 14.61 2.22 19.15
CA LEU A 7 13.79 3.39 19.40
C LEU A 7 13.81 3.71 20.89
N LYS A 8 13.82 4.99 21.23
CA LYS A 8 13.90 5.44 22.60
C LYS A 8 12.83 6.51 22.86
N ALA A 9 12.12 6.37 23.96
CA ALA A 9 11.29 7.42 24.54
C ALA A 9 11.81 7.76 25.95
N VAL A 10 11.64 9.01 26.33
CA VAL A 10 12.06 9.50 27.64
C VAL A 10 10.86 10.22 28.25
N TRP A 11 10.55 9.90 29.50
CA TRP A 11 9.51 10.58 30.29
C TRP A 11 10.01 10.83 31.70
N THR A 12 9.39 11.76 32.39
CA THR A 12 9.70 12.05 33.79
C THR A 12 8.88 11.18 34.73
N PRO A 13 9.41 10.83 35.92
CA PRO A 13 8.64 10.08 36.91
C PRO A 13 7.37 10.81 37.38
N GLU A 14 7.42 12.14 37.45
CA GLU A 14 6.28 12.98 37.80
C GLU A 14 5.13 12.83 36.80
N LEU A 15 5.44 12.83 35.50
CA LEU A 15 4.44 12.64 34.45
C LEU A 15 3.79 11.25 34.54
N ALA A 16 4.56 10.21 34.82
CA ALA A 16 4.04 8.87 35.00
C ALA A 16 3.11 8.75 36.19
N GLN A 17 3.47 9.42 37.30
CA GLN A 17 2.67 9.46 38.51
C GLN A 17 1.37 10.22 38.31
N ASP A 18 1.41 11.37 37.64
CA ASP A 18 0.22 12.19 37.36
C ASP A 18 -0.75 11.46 36.40
N LEU A 19 -0.26 10.81 35.38
CA LEU A 19 -1.08 10.02 34.47
C LEU A 19 -1.77 8.84 35.17
N ASN A 20 -1.08 8.17 36.07
CA ASN A 20 -1.67 7.10 36.86
C ASN A 20 -2.71 7.63 37.86
N ALA A 21 -2.41 8.73 38.55
CA ALA A 21 -3.30 9.29 39.58
C ALA A 21 -4.58 9.91 39.00
N TYR A 22 -4.49 10.65 37.86
CA TYR A 22 -5.62 11.39 37.31
C TYR A 22 -6.35 10.67 36.16
N HIS A 23 -5.68 9.81 35.44
CA HIS A 23 -6.23 9.14 34.26
C HIS A 23 -6.22 7.62 34.34
N SER A 24 -5.65 7.04 35.40
CA SER A 24 -5.50 5.57 35.53
C SER A 24 -4.78 4.91 34.37
N VAL A 25 -3.82 5.63 33.76
CA VAL A 25 -3.04 5.18 32.61
C VAL A 25 -1.62 4.86 33.05
N ASP A 26 -1.15 3.67 32.73
CA ASP A 26 0.25 3.30 32.91
C ASP A 26 1.08 3.85 31.74
N ALA A 27 1.86 4.91 32.01
CA ALA A 27 2.67 5.58 31.01
C ALA A 27 3.72 4.65 30.36
N GLU A 28 4.30 3.74 31.13
CA GLU A 28 5.31 2.81 30.62
C GLU A 28 4.72 1.79 29.64
N ALA A 29 3.59 1.20 30.01
CA ALA A 29 2.90 0.24 29.15
C ALA A 29 2.41 0.89 27.85
N GLU A 30 1.85 2.09 27.93
CA GLU A 30 1.35 2.84 26.76
C GLU A 30 2.48 3.24 25.82
N LEU A 31 3.58 3.78 26.34
CA LEU A 31 4.74 4.16 25.55
C LEU A 31 5.42 2.94 24.91
N THR A 32 5.51 1.83 25.62
CA THR A 32 6.08 0.58 25.08
C THR A 32 5.23 0.07 23.92
N SER A 33 3.91 0.11 24.05
CA SER A 33 2.98 -0.27 22.97
C SER A 33 3.17 0.62 21.74
N MET A 34 3.22 1.94 21.92
CA MET A 34 3.46 2.89 20.83
C MET A 34 4.80 2.68 20.15
N LEU A 35 5.88 2.47 20.90
CA LEU A 35 7.21 2.20 20.36
C LEU A 35 7.25 0.91 19.56
N SER A 36 6.59 -0.13 20.04
CA SER A 36 6.47 -1.42 19.32
C SER A 36 5.75 -1.26 17.99
N GLU A 37 4.69 -0.48 17.97
CA GLU A 37 3.92 -0.18 16.76
C GLU A 37 4.75 0.59 15.73
N TYR A 38 5.52 1.59 16.15
CA TYR A 38 6.42 2.34 15.26
C TYR A 38 7.56 1.48 14.68
N ILE A 39 8.15 0.59 15.49
CA ILE A 39 9.19 -0.33 15.00
C ILE A 39 8.60 -1.30 13.96
N SER A 40 7.42 -1.85 14.22
CA SER A 40 6.74 -2.74 13.26
C SER A 40 6.46 -2.02 11.95
N MET A 41 5.95 -0.79 12.00
CA MET A 41 5.71 0.03 10.83
C MET A 41 6.99 0.28 10.03
N GLU A 42 8.09 0.59 10.69
CA GLU A 42 9.37 0.85 10.02
C GLU A 42 9.92 -0.41 9.32
N ILE A 43 9.77 -1.58 9.94
CA ILE A 43 10.16 -2.85 9.34
C ILE A 43 9.30 -3.15 8.10
N ASP A 44 8.00 -2.95 8.19
CA ASP A 44 7.08 -3.17 7.07
C ASP A 44 7.42 -2.27 5.87
N LEU A 45 7.72 -0.99 6.12
CA LEU A 45 8.12 -0.05 5.07
C LEU A 45 9.44 -0.44 4.43
N GLU A 46 10.42 -0.92 5.19
CA GLU A 46 11.70 -1.39 4.64
C GLU A 46 11.51 -2.64 3.77
N ILE A 47 10.66 -3.57 4.19
CA ILE A 47 10.35 -4.77 3.39
C ILE A 47 9.69 -4.38 2.07
N LEU A 48 8.70 -3.47 2.10
CA LEU A 48 8.04 -3.00 0.88
C LEU A 48 9.01 -2.29 -0.06
N ASP A 49 9.90 -1.46 0.47
CA ASP A 49 10.90 -0.73 -0.32
C ASP A 49 11.90 -1.71 -0.96
N MET A 50 12.32 -2.73 -0.25
CA MET A 50 13.15 -3.81 -0.78
C MET A 50 12.45 -4.55 -1.92
N LEU A 51 11.17 -4.88 -1.78
CA LEU A 51 10.40 -5.56 -2.82
C LEU A 51 10.26 -4.71 -4.08
N ILE A 52 10.04 -3.40 -3.93
CA ILE A 52 9.96 -2.45 -5.04
C ILE A 52 11.30 -2.38 -5.79
N ASN A 53 12.41 -2.29 -5.06
CA ASN A 53 13.73 -2.16 -5.66
C ASN A 53 14.20 -3.46 -6.36
N ASP A 54 13.79 -4.61 -5.84
CA ASP A 54 14.17 -5.92 -6.38
C ASP A 54 13.16 -6.43 -7.44
N ALA A 55 12.08 -5.70 -7.72
CA ALA A 55 11.08 -6.08 -8.71
C ALA A 55 11.69 -6.07 -10.12
N THR A 56 11.68 -7.22 -10.79
CA THR A 56 12.21 -7.38 -12.16
C THR A 56 11.18 -7.10 -13.24
N THR A 57 9.90 -7.29 -12.92
CA THR A 57 8.79 -7.06 -13.86
C THR A 57 8.14 -5.72 -13.57
N VAL A 58 8.24 -4.81 -14.52
CA VAL A 58 7.66 -3.46 -14.42
C VAL A 58 6.76 -3.21 -15.62
N ASP A 59 5.55 -2.69 -15.39
CA ASP A 59 4.66 -2.20 -16.43
C ASP A 59 4.23 -0.77 -16.08
N TYR A 60 3.83 0.01 -17.07
CA TYR A 60 3.48 1.42 -16.91
C TYR A 60 2.04 1.67 -17.36
N TRP A 61 1.34 2.51 -16.62
CA TRP A 61 -0.01 2.95 -16.94
C TRP A 61 -0.17 4.44 -16.65
N SER A 62 -0.96 5.14 -17.44
CA SER A 62 -1.26 6.55 -17.25
C SER A 62 -2.72 6.76 -16.89
N ALA A 63 -3.00 7.60 -15.90
CA ALA A 63 -4.36 8.02 -15.55
C ALA A 63 -4.97 8.98 -16.59
N ARG A 64 -4.15 9.51 -17.52
CA ARG A 64 -4.63 10.32 -18.63
C ARG A 64 -5.17 9.41 -19.72
N GLN A 65 -6.43 9.61 -20.07
CA GLN A 65 -7.11 8.83 -21.10
C GLN A 65 -6.40 8.92 -22.44
N GLY A 66 -6.24 7.76 -23.10
CA GLY A 66 -5.58 7.64 -24.39
C GLY A 66 -4.05 7.74 -24.36
N ASN A 67 -3.44 7.70 -23.18
CA ASN A 67 -1.99 7.78 -23.03
C ASN A 67 -1.44 6.41 -22.63
N ASP A 68 -1.03 5.61 -23.59
CA ASP A 68 -0.49 4.26 -23.34
C ASP A 68 1.04 4.26 -23.41
N PHE A 69 1.65 3.34 -22.68
CA PHE A 69 3.11 3.22 -22.64
C PHE A 69 3.59 2.32 -23.79
N ASP A 70 4.45 2.89 -24.62
CA ASP A 70 5.12 2.18 -25.70
C ASP A 70 6.53 1.77 -25.26
N SER A 71 6.75 0.47 -25.16
CA SER A 71 8.03 -0.09 -24.75
C SER A 71 9.14 0.08 -25.80
N SER A 72 8.80 0.33 -27.07
CA SER A 72 9.78 0.55 -28.12
C SER A 72 10.41 1.94 -28.06
N SER A 73 9.61 2.94 -27.72
CA SER A 73 10.06 4.32 -27.53
C SER A 73 10.39 4.66 -26.08
N ASN A 74 10.13 3.75 -25.15
CA ASN A 74 10.25 3.93 -23.69
C ASN A 74 9.56 5.21 -23.20
N SER A 75 8.42 5.52 -23.80
CA SER A 75 7.66 6.74 -23.50
C SER A 75 6.16 6.53 -23.60
N PHE A 76 5.40 7.46 -23.00
CA PHE A 76 3.95 7.47 -23.16
C PHE A 76 3.56 8.10 -24.50
N VAL A 77 2.74 7.41 -25.27
CA VAL A 77 2.25 7.85 -26.58
C VAL A 77 0.74 8.06 -26.49
N ASN A 78 0.27 9.18 -27.07
CA ASN A 78 -1.16 9.41 -27.20
C ASN A 78 -1.76 8.47 -28.25
N THR A 79 -2.60 7.56 -27.80
CA THR A 79 -3.42 6.69 -28.63
C THR A 79 -4.87 7.16 -28.60
N THR A 80 -5.60 6.93 -29.70
CA THR A 80 -7.02 7.26 -29.75
C THR A 80 -7.81 6.24 -28.94
N PHE A 81 -8.38 6.65 -27.82
CA PHE A 81 -9.26 5.82 -27.02
C PHE A 81 -10.69 6.35 -27.10
N TYR A 82 -11.58 5.54 -27.67
CA TYR A 82 -13.00 5.84 -27.76
C TYR A 82 -13.74 5.20 -26.58
N GLY A 83 -13.88 5.93 -25.51
CA GLY A 83 -14.56 5.46 -24.30
C GLY A 83 -14.58 6.52 -23.21
N THR A 84 -15.27 6.22 -22.14
CA THR A 84 -15.33 7.07 -20.95
C THR A 84 -14.08 6.95 -20.11
N ARG A 85 -13.83 7.94 -19.25
CA ARG A 85 -12.74 7.87 -18.26
C ARG A 85 -12.85 6.63 -17.37
N PHE A 86 -14.04 6.18 -17.13
CA PHE A 86 -14.35 5.02 -16.32
C PHE A 86 -13.86 3.72 -16.97
N GLU A 87 -14.11 3.54 -18.25
CA GLU A 87 -13.58 2.41 -19.05
C GLU A 87 -12.05 2.46 -19.15
N TRP A 88 -11.49 3.66 -19.21
CA TRP A 88 -10.02 3.80 -19.17
C TRP A 88 -9.43 3.32 -17.85
N TYR A 89 -10.05 3.59 -16.70
CA TYR A 89 -9.58 3.10 -15.41
C TYR A 89 -9.65 1.58 -15.30
N GLN A 90 -10.58 0.92 -15.99
CA GLN A 90 -10.61 -0.55 -16.06
C GLN A 90 -9.38 -1.14 -16.74
N THR A 91 -8.71 -0.42 -17.62
CA THR A 91 -7.46 -0.87 -18.25
C THR A 91 -6.33 -1.07 -17.24
N LEU A 92 -6.34 -0.33 -16.13
CA LEU A 92 -5.40 -0.53 -15.03
C LEU A 92 -5.50 -1.94 -14.43
N ILE A 93 -6.73 -2.46 -14.26
CA ILE A 93 -6.92 -3.84 -13.78
C ILE A 93 -6.31 -4.83 -14.76
N GLY A 94 -6.48 -4.60 -16.07
CA GLY A 94 -5.85 -5.43 -17.10
C GLY A 94 -4.32 -5.44 -17.00
N LYS A 95 -3.70 -4.30 -16.72
CA LYS A 95 -2.25 -4.19 -16.49
C LYS A 95 -1.81 -4.96 -15.23
N ILE A 96 -2.53 -4.79 -14.11
CA ILE A 96 -2.27 -5.53 -12.87
C ILE A 96 -2.38 -7.05 -13.11
N GLN A 97 -3.42 -7.49 -13.82
CA GLN A 97 -3.61 -8.90 -14.14
C GLN A 97 -2.50 -9.44 -15.06
N LYS A 98 -2.03 -8.64 -16.01
CA LYS A 98 -0.90 -8.99 -16.87
C LYS A 98 0.37 -9.22 -16.06
N VAL A 99 0.71 -8.33 -15.13
CA VAL A 99 1.86 -8.48 -14.24
C VAL A 99 1.70 -9.72 -13.35
N SER A 100 0.51 -9.96 -12.80
CA SER A 100 0.22 -11.15 -12.01
C SER A 100 0.44 -12.46 -12.80
N ASN A 101 0.02 -12.49 -14.05
CA ASN A 101 0.24 -13.65 -14.92
C ASN A 101 1.72 -13.83 -15.27
N GLU A 102 2.46 -12.76 -15.40
CA GLU A 102 3.92 -12.82 -15.63
C GLU A 102 4.65 -13.37 -14.41
N ILE A 103 4.25 -12.96 -13.20
CA ILE A 103 4.75 -13.55 -11.94
C ILE A 103 4.47 -15.06 -11.91
N HIS A 104 3.25 -15.47 -12.27
CA HIS A 104 2.91 -16.89 -12.35
C HIS A 104 3.79 -17.64 -13.36
N ARG A 105 4.00 -17.06 -14.55
CA ARG A 105 4.83 -17.66 -15.60
C ARG A 105 6.27 -17.88 -15.16
N LEU A 106 6.83 -16.91 -14.43
CA LEU A 106 8.22 -16.98 -13.98
C LEU A 106 8.41 -17.86 -12.74
N THR A 107 7.47 -17.85 -11.82
CA THR A 107 7.60 -18.56 -10.55
C THR A 107 7.00 -19.97 -10.56
N LEU A 108 6.01 -20.24 -11.43
CA LEU A 108 5.22 -21.48 -11.48
C LEU A 108 4.52 -21.81 -10.13
N ARG A 109 4.40 -20.85 -9.23
CA ARG A 109 3.82 -21.05 -7.89
C ARG A 109 2.52 -20.30 -7.63
N GLY A 110 2.06 -19.53 -8.59
CA GLY A 110 0.86 -18.72 -8.50
C GLY A 110 1.12 -17.25 -8.83
N GLY A 111 0.06 -16.51 -9.07
CA GLY A 111 0.12 -15.09 -9.37
C GLY A 111 0.13 -14.22 -8.11
N ALA A 112 0.02 -12.92 -8.29
CA ALA A 112 -0.12 -11.96 -7.21
C ALA A 112 -1.41 -12.20 -6.41
N ASN A 113 -1.37 -11.96 -5.12
CA ASN A 113 -2.50 -12.10 -4.20
C ASN A 113 -2.78 -10.80 -3.43
N PHE A 114 -1.86 -9.86 -3.43
CA PHE A 114 -2.04 -8.55 -2.81
C PHE A 114 -1.50 -7.43 -3.71
N VAL A 115 -1.95 -6.22 -3.44
CA VAL A 115 -1.53 -4.99 -4.11
C VAL A 115 -1.29 -3.94 -3.05
N VAL A 116 -0.14 -3.28 -3.07
CA VAL A 116 0.15 -2.14 -2.21
C VAL A 116 0.23 -0.88 -3.05
N CYS A 117 -0.47 0.16 -2.63
CA CYS A 117 -0.52 1.42 -3.38
C CYS A 117 -0.51 2.64 -2.46
N GLY A 118 -0.11 3.78 -3.00
CA GLY A 118 -0.22 5.08 -2.34
C GLY A 118 -1.66 5.61 -2.32
N PRO A 119 -1.94 6.65 -1.52
CA PRO A 119 -3.30 7.20 -1.38
C PRO A 119 -3.90 7.72 -2.68
N LYS A 120 -3.10 8.31 -3.56
CA LYS A 120 -3.56 8.82 -4.87
C LYS A 120 -4.02 7.69 -5.80
N VAL A 121 -3.26 6.62 -5.84
CA VAL A 121 -3.59 5.43 -6.63
C VAL A 121 -4.79 4.70 -6.02
N ALA A 122 -4.89 4.64 -4.70
CA ALA A 122 -6.03 4.07 -4.00
C ALA A 122 -7.34 4.73 -4.42
N THR A 123 -7.36 6.06 -4.58
CA THR A 123 -8.55 6.79 -5.08
C THR A 123 -8.98 6.31 -6.46
N VAL A 124 -8.04 6.02 -7.34
CA VAL A 124 -8.34 5.48 -8.68
C VAL A 124 -8.87 4.05 -8.58
N LEU A 125 -8.25 3.19 -7.77
CA LEU A 125 -8.68 1.81 -7.60
C LEU A 125 -10.06 1.69 -6.96
N GLU A 126 -10.37 2.52 -5.97
CA GLU A 126 -11.69 2.56 -5.30
C GLU A 126 -12.80 3.02 -6.25
N SER A 127 -12.50 3.82 -7.27
CA SER A 127 -13.47 4.28 -8.27
C SER A 127 -13.78 3.25 -9.35
N ILE A 128 -13.04 2.14 -9.41
CA ILE A 128 -13.25 1.11 -10.43
C ILE A 128 -14.37 0.15 -10.01
N PRO A 129 -15.29 -0.23 -10.90
CA PRO A 129 -16.28 -1.27 -10.62
C PRO A 129 -15.60 -2.61 -10.32
N GLY A 130 -16.08 -3.31 -9.29
CA GLY A 130 -15.49 -4.56 -8.83
C GLY A 130 -14.51 -4.39 -7.67
N PHE A 131 -14.32 -3.17 -7.17
CA PHE A 131 -13.64 -2.93 -5.90
C PHE A 131 -14.62 -3.16 -4.75
N GLY A 132 -14.38 -4.19 -3.94
CA GLY A 132 -15.14 -4.47 -2.72
C GLY A 132 -14.48 -3.79 -1.52
N VAL A 133 -15.14 -2.76 -0.97
CA VAL A 133 -14.66 -2.10 0.25
C VAL A 133 -14.85 -3.04 1.45
N ASN A 134 -13.85 -3.12 2.32
CA ASN A 134 -13.99 -3.81 3.60
C ASN A 134 -14.97 -3.03 4.48
N THR A 135 -16.18 -3.55 4.64
CA THR A 135 -17.27 -2.94 5.40
C THR A 135 -17.31 -3.32 6.88
N ASP A 136 -16.29 -4.00 7.39
CA ASP A 136 -16.16 -4.27 8.83
C ASP A 136 -16.01 -2.94 9.57
N GLY A 137 -17.16 -2.34 9.91
CA GLY A 137 -17.29 -1.02 10.52
C GLY A 137 -16.57 -0.83 11.86
N ASN A 138 -15.88 -1.86 12.33
CA ASN A 138 -15.07 -1.85 13.54
C ASN A 138 -13.57 -1.61 13.29
N LYS A 139 -13.13 -1.52 12.04
CA LYS A 139 -11.72 -1.41 11.68
C LYS A 139 -11.31 -0.06 11.10
N SER A 140 -12.09 0.99 11.25
CA SER A 140 -11.60 2.35 11.04
C SER A 140 -10.71 2.80 12.23
N GLN A 141 -9.93 1.88 12.77
CA GLN A 141 -8.91 2.22 13.73
C GLN A 141 -7.79 2.98 13.03
N PHE A 142 -7.38 4.03 13.66
CA PHE A 142 -6.19 4.82 13.33
C PHE A 142 -5.00 3.88 13.14
N ALA A 143 -4.68 3.52 11.92
CA ALA A 143 -3.47 2.79 11.63
C ALA A 143 -2.45 3.74 11.05
N ALA A 144 -1.34 3.90 11.76
CA ALA A 144 -0.23 4.74 11.33
C ALA A 144 0.58 4.16 10.16
N GLY A 145 0.27 2.95 9.73
CA GLY A 145 1.02 2.21 8.72
C GLY A 145 0.19 1.75 7.52
N VAL A 146 0.54 0.60 7.00
CA VAL A 146 -0.11 -0.04 5.86
C VAL A 146 -1.46 -0.62 6.28
N GLN A 147 -2.53 -0.23 5.59
CA GLN A 147 -3.90 -0.69 5.88
C GLN A 147 -4.49 -1.44 4.71
N ALA A 148 -5.19 -2.56 5.00
CA ALA A 148 -6.05 -3.22 4.04
C ALA A 148 -7.34 -2.41 3.86
N ILE A 149 -7.60 -1.92 2.64
CA ILE A 149 -8.78 -1.09 2.33
C ILE A 149 -9.89 -1.87 1.64
N GLY A 150 -9.59 -2.99 1.01
CA GLY A 150 -10.58 -3.78 0.32
C GLY A 150 -9.97 -4.85 -0.58
N GLN A 151 -10.80 -5.39 -1.46
CA GLN A 151 -10.42 -6.38 -2.44
C GLN A 151 -10.75 -5.90 -3.85
N LEU A 152 -9.81 -6.09 -4.76
CA LEU A 152 -10.00 -5.83 -6.18
C LEU A 152 -10.41 -7.13 -6.87
N GLN A 153 -11.62 -7.15 -7.45
CA GLN A 153 -12.21 -8.31 -8.14
C GLN A 153 -12.21 -9.62 -7.32
N ASN A 154 -12.33 -9.54 -5.99
CA ASN A 154 -12.25 -10.68 -5.07
C ASN A 154 -10.97 -11.53 -5.21
N ARG A 155 -9.93 -11.00 -5.84
CA ARG A 155 -8.68 -11.71 -6.12
C ARG A 155 -7.49 -11.10 -5.39
N PHE A 156 -7.37 -9.78 -5.40
CA PHE A 156 -6.25 -9.06 -4.81
C PHE A 156 -6.69 -8.30 -3.57
N THR A 157 -6.02 -8.52 -2.45
CA THR A 157 -6.19 -7.67 -1.27
C THR A 157 -5.42 -6.38 -1.47
N VAL A 158 -6.10 -5.24 -1.38
CA VAL A 158 -5.50 -3.92 -1.60
C VAL A 158 -5.10 -3.30 -0.26
N TYR A 159 -3.83 -2.96 -0.15
CA TYR A 159 -3.26 -2.25 1.00
C TYR A 159 -2.90 -0.82 0.61
N LYS A 160 -3.29 0.11 1.45
CA LYS A 160 -2.91 1.52 1.31
C LYS A 160 -1.74 1.85 2.21
N ASN A 161 -0.65 2.32 1.62
CA ASN A 161 0.53 2.78 2.31
C ASN A 161 0.74 4.28 2.06
N PRO A 162 0.54 5.14 3.07
CA PRO A 162 0.70 6.59 2.90
C PRO A 162 2.15 7.03 2.71
N TYR A 163 3.12 6.20 3.08
CA TYR A 163 4.55 6.51 2.97
C TYR A 163 5.20 6.01 1.67
N MET A 164 4.43 5.35 0.83
CA MET A 164 4.91 4.85 -0.45
C MET A 164 5.12 5.99 -1.45
N THR A 165 6.08 5.82 -2.35
CA THR A 165 6.29 6.74 -3.47
C THR A 165 4.99 6.93 -4.27
N GLU A 166 4.63 8.17 -4.55
CA GLU A 166 3.45 8.48 -5.34
C GLU A 166 3.48 7.79 -6.71
N ASN A 167 2.32 7.38 -7.18
CA ASN A 167 2.13 6.73 -8.48
C ASN A 167 2.83 5.37 -8.64
N THR A 168 3.15 4.71 -7.55
CA THR A 168 3.72 3.35 -7.56
C THR A 168 2.69 2.35 -7.04
N ILE A 169 2.66 1.16 -7.65
CA ILE A 169 1.86 -0.01 -7.25
C ILE A 169 2.83 -1.18 -7.13
N LEU A 170 2.78 -1.88 -6.00
CA LEU A 170 3.50 -3.13 -5.76
C LEU A 170 2.51 -4.29 -5.70
#